data_f111ed007e6c1ff2c96420e2b0f71d6c
#
_entry.id   f111ed007e6c1ff2c96420e2b0f71d6c
#
_cell.length_a   1.000
_cell.length_b   1.000
_cell.length_c   1.000
_cell.angle_alpha   90.00
_cell.angle_beta   90.00
_cell.angle_gamma   90.00
#
_symmetry.space_group_name_H-M   'P 1'
#
loop_
_entity.id
_entity.type
_entity.pdbx_description
1 polymer ?
#
loop_
_entity_poly.entity_id
_entity_poly.type
_entity_poly.pdbx_seq_one_letter_code
_entity_poly.pdbx_strand_id
1 'polypeptide(L)'
;MDIAIKTTGQKSALDKVIQERIVILYSPPEQYRHIYKPDQTMKKIQIITLLAMISLTAMAQKPKVYVTREITPQSLVRIYKALGRRAEGKVAVKISTGEAGNPNYLKPELIAPLVQLVDGTIVECNTAYGGKRSSTEEHMRVAEEHGFTAIAPVDIMDAEGEIRIAVRDTTHLRYDIVGSHLQRYTFLINLSHFKGHPMGGLGGALKNQSIGIASANGKAYIHTAGKQETVEGMWKNVSDQDGFLESMAAAAQGVADYFGDRILYINVMNNMSVDCDCVAHPAAVSMRDYGILASTDPVALDKACADIIFNMPADEENDSEAMKERINSRHGMHTIEYAERIGLGSTVYDLINIDTPEP
;
A
#
# COMPACT_ATOMS: atom_id res chain seq x y z
N MET A 1 25.13 21.12 20.26
CA MET A 1 25.17 20.50 21.60
C MET A 1 24.05 21.09 22.50
N ASP A 2 22.77 21.12 22.08
CA ASP A 2 21.70 21.72 22.89
C ASP A 2 20.27 21.23 22.60
N ILE A 3 20.11 20.12 21.86
CA ILE A 3 18.77 19.56 21.59
C ILE A 3 18.44 18.33 22.45
N ALA A 4 19.44 17.69 23.07
CA ALA A 4 19.25 16.47 23.87
C ALA A 4 18.72 16.71 25.30
N ILE A 5 18.73 17.94 25.80
CA ILE A 5 18.38 18.24 27.21
C ILE A 5 16.88 18.54 27.41
N LYS A 6 16.15 18.95 26.37
CA LYS A 6 14.70 19.26 26.50
C LYS A 6 13.78 18.05 26.53
N THR A 7 14.18 16.92 25.97
CA THR A 7 13.33 15.71 25.92
C THR A 7 13.32 14.93 27.23
N THR A 8 14.40 14.95 28.00
CA THR A 8 14.46 14.27 29.29
C THR A 8 13.64 14.97 30.39
N GLY A 9 13.54 16.30 30.35
CA GLY A 9 12.74 17.08 31.32
C GLY A 9 11.22 16.89 31.15
N GLN A 10 10.74 16.79 29.93
CA GLN A 10 9.30 16.58 29.65
C GLN A 10 8.85 15.16 30.02
N LYS A 11 9.69 14.15 29.79
CA LYS A 11 9.39 12.78 30.16
C LYS A 11 9.29 12.60 31.69
N SER A 12 10.18 13.23 32.43
CA SER A 12 10.18 13.25 33.90
C SER A 12 8.96 13.98 34.49
N ALA A 13 8.47 15.06 33.86
CA ALA A 13 7.28 15.78 34.31
C ALA A 13 6.00 14.96 34.06
N LEU A 14 5.90 14.27 32.94
CA LEU A 14 4.77 13.39 32.61
C LEU A 14 4.71 12.18 33.55
N ASP A 15 5.87 11.56 33.83
CA ASP A 15 5.97 10.44 34.78
C ASP A 15 5.54 10.85 36.18
N LYS A 16 5.86 12.07 36.60
CA LYS A 16 5.48 12.62 37.92
C LYS A 16 3.97 12.86 38.03
N VAL A 17 3.36 13.44 36.99
CA VAL A 17 1.90 13.66 36.91
C VAL A 17 1.13 12.34 36.86
N ILE A 18 1.64 11.34 36.16
CA ILE A 18 1.04 10.00 36.10
C ILE A 18 1.13 9.33 37.47
N GLN A 19 2.27 9.40 38.15
CA GLN A 19 2.46 8.85 39.50
C GLN A 19 1.55 9.54 40.54
N GLU A 20 1.42 10.85 40.51
CA GLU A 20 0.55 11.60 41.43
C GLU A 20 -0.94 11.28 41.23
N ARG A 21 -1.40 11.14 40.00
CA ARG A 21 -2.80 10.76 39.70
C ARG A 21 -3.10 9.31 40.04
N ILE A 22 -2.15 8.39 39.90
CA ILE A 22 -2.29 6.99 40.31
C ILE A 22 -2.44 6.86 41.83
N VAL A 23 -1.66 7.64 42.61
CA VAL A 23 -1.74 7.65 44.08
C VAL A 23 -3.10 8.16 44.56
N ILE A 24 -3.67 9.17 43.89
CA ILE A 24 -4.98 9.75 44.27
C ILE A 24 -6.13 8.77 43.95
N LEU A 25 -6.06 8.01 42.86
CA LEU A 25 -7.14 7.11 42.45
C LEU A 25 -7.20 5.79 43.22
N TYR A 26 -6.12 5.37 43.88
CA TYR A 26 -6.00 4.05 44.55
C TYR A 26 -5.57 4.10 46.00
N SER A 27 -5.58 5.28 46.65
CA SER A 27 -5.29 5.35 48.08
C SER A 27 -6.55 5.03 48.87
N PRO A 28 -6.55 3.97 49.71
CA PRO A 28 -7.68 3.71 50.61
C PRO A 28 -7.84 4.86 51.59
N PRO A 29 -9.07 5.12 52.08
CA PRO A 29 -9.30 6.12 53.12
C PRO A 29 -8.33 5.94 54.28
N GLU A 30 -7.90 7.06 54.90
CA GLU A 30 -6.81 7.07 55.87
C GLU A 30 -7.01 6.09 57.05
N GLN A 31 -8.28 5.87 57.43
CA GLN A 31 -8.67 4.94 58.49
C GLN A 31 -8.37 3.44 58.17
N TYR A 32 -8.07 3.06 56.94
CA TYR A 32 -7.79 1.68 56.52
C TYR A 32 -6.34 1.45 56.10
N ARG A 33 -5.47 2.44 56.16
CA ARG A 33 -4.06 2.33 55.72
C ARG A 33 -3.22 1.34 56.54
N HIS A 34 -3.62 1.03 57.77
CA HIS A 34 -2.93 0.10 58.63
C HIS A 34 -3.29 -1.38 58.39
N ILE A 35 -4.37 -1.65 57.66
CA ILE A 35 -4.88 -3.02 57.44
C ILE A 35 -4.49 -3.58 56.08
N TYR A 36 -4.16 -2.69 55.11
CA TYR A 36 -3.93 -3.11 53.72
C TYR A 36 -2.48 -2.86 53.30
N LYS A 37 -1.64 -3.89 53.36
CA LYS A 37 -0.36 -3.92 52.63
C LYS A 37 -0.65 -4.68 51.32
N PRO A 38 -0.69 -4.01 50.15
CA PRO A 38 -0.89 -4.74 48.91
C PRO A 38 0.30 -5.65 48.65
N ASP A 39 0.00 -6.95 48.50
CA ASP A 39 0.95 -7.96 48.10
C ASP A 39 1.65 -7.60 46.79
N GLN A 40 2.85 -8.05 46.59
CA GLN A 40 3.64 -7.84 45.35
C GLN A 40 2.91 -8.34 44.11
N THR A 41 2.05 -9.35 44.25
CA THR A 41 1.20 -9.87 43.17
C THR A 41 0.14 -8.86 42.73
N MET A 42 -0.50 -8.18 43.69
CA MET A 42 -1.47 -7.11 43.40
C MET A 42 -0.84 -5.91 42.73
N LYS A 43 0.37 -5.51 43.12
CA LYS A 43 1.14 -4.46 42.45
C LYS A 43 1.49 -4.81 41.01
N LYS A 44 1.89 -6.07 40.75
CA LYS A 44 2.15 -6.55 39.39
C LYS A 44 0.89 -6.56 38.52
N ILE A 45 -0.25 -7.02 39.06
CA ILE A 45 -1.54 -7.00 38.36
C ILE A 45 -1.95 -5.55 38.02
N GLN A 46 -1.80 -4.62 38.97
CA GLN A 46 -2.12 -3.21 38.75
C GLN A 46 -1.23 -2.58 37.68
N ILE A 47 0.06 -2.89 37.64
CA ILE A 47 0.99 -2.42 36.60
C ILE A 47 0.62 -3.03 35.24
N ILE A 48 0.28 -4.30 35.16
CA ILE A 48 -0.14 -4.98 33.93
C ILE A 48 -1.46 -4.40 33.43
N THR A 49 -2.44 -4.17 34.32
CA THR A 49 -3.72 -3.56 33.97
C THR A 49 -3.53 -2.11 33.50
N LEU A 50 -2.63 -1.35 34.12
CA LEU A 50 -2.30 0.01 33.72
C LEU A 50 -1.57 0.04 32.37
N LEU A 51 -0.61 -0.86 32.14
CA LEU A 51 0.07 -1.02 30.86
C LEU A 51 -0.92 -1.46 29.76
N ALA A 52 -1.85 -2.35 30.09
CA ALA A 52 -2.94 -2.74 29.18
C ALA A 52 -3.90 -1.59 28.90
N MET A 53 -4.25 -0.76 29.89
CA MET A 53 -5.05 0.45 29.67
C MET A 53 -4.30 1.52 28.88
N ILE A 54 -3.00 1.72 29.11
CA ILE A 54 -2.16 2.65 28.32
C ILE A 54 -2.01 2.14 26.88
N SER A 55 -1.95 0.84 26.65
CA SER A 55 -1.95 0.27 25.30
C SER A 55 -3.32 0.34 24.62
N LEU A 56 -4.42 0.32 25.36
CA LEU A 56 -5.77 0.54 24.81
C LEU A 56 -6.11 2.01 24.57
N THR A 57 -5.43 2.96 25.26
CA THR A 57 -5.63 4.41 25.06
C THR A 57 -4.59 5.05 24.16
N ALA A 58 -3.63 4.31 23.63
CA ALA A 58 -2.99 4.71 22.39
C ALA A 58 -4.10 4.65 21.33
N MET A 59 -4.93 5.70 21.22
CA MET A 59 -5.81 5.91 20.07
C MET A 59 -4.89 5.78 18.86
N ALA A 60 -5.09 4.71 18.11
CA ALA A 60 -4.28 4.48 16.92
C ALA A 60 -4.38 5.78 16.10
N GLN A 61 -3.25 6.48 15.97
CA GLN A 61 -3.22 7.73 15.22
C GLN A 61 -3.65 7.37 13.81
N LYS A 62 -4.65 8.08 13.30
CA LYS A 62 -5.12 7.84 11.93
C LYS A 62 -3.94 7.92 10.97
N PRO A 63 -3.82 6.99 10.01
CA PRO A 63 -2.79 7.11 9.00
C PRO A 63 -2.95 8.42 8.22
N LYS A 64 -1.83 9.04 7.91
CA LYS A 64 -1.76 10.25 7.11
C LYS A 64 -1.70 9.87 5.63
N VAL A 65 -2.55 10.50 4.83
CA VAL A 65 -2.47 10.47 3.38
C VAL A 65 -2.08 11.87 2.91
N TYR A 66 -0.89 12.00 2.39
CA TYR A 66 -0.42 13.25 1.80
C TYR A 66 -0.96 13.36 0.37
N VAL A 67 -1.28 14.58 -0.07
CA VAL A 67 -1.77 14.87 -1.42
C VAL A 67 -1.13 16.12 -1.99
N THR A 68 -0.78 16.07 -3.28
CA THR A 68 -0.44 17.24 -4.11
C THR A 68 -1.25 17.20 -5.39
N ARG A 69 -1.72 18.37 -5.84
CA ARG A 69 -2.45 18.51 -7.10
C ARG A 69 -1.52 18.59 -8.32
N GLU A 70 -0.25 18.82 -8.08
CA GLU A 70 0.76 18.89 -9.13
C GLU A 70 1.26 17.48 -9.50
N ILE A 71 1.25 17.19 -10.82
CA ILE A 71 1.79 15.93 -11.35
C ILE A 71 3.05 16.26 -12.14
N THR A 72 4.16 16.43 -11.42
CA THR A 72 5.48 16.72 -11.97
C THR A 72 6.53 15.82 -11.32
N PRO A 73 7.69 15.64 -11.97
CA PRO A 73 8.81 14.92 -11.36
C PRO A 73 9.19 15.48 -9.98
N GLN A 74 9.14 16.81 -9.82
CA GLN A 74 9.48 17.50 -8.58
C GLN A 74 8.42 17.26 -7.49
N SER A 75 7.13 17.29 -7.83
CA SER A 75 6.07 17.01 -6.88
C SER A 75 6.05 15.56 -6.42
N LEU A 76 6.42 14.60 -7.30
CA LEU A 76 6.60 13.20 -6.92
C LEU A 76 7.72 13.02 -5.88
N VAL A 77 8.83 13.71 -6.05
CA VAL A 77 9.92 13.71 -5.04
C VAL A 77 9.48 14.43 -3.77
N ARG A 78 8.73 15.54 -3.87
CA ARG A 78 8.25 16.29 -2.72
C ARG A 78 7.30 15.45 -1.86
N ILE A 79 6.34 14.75 -2.47
CA ILE A 79 5.40 13.91 -1.73
C ILE A 79 6.07 12.68 -1.10
N TYR A 80 7.04 12.06 -1.78
CA TYR A 80 7.87 11.01 -1.19
C TYR A 80 8.57 11.52 0.09
N LYS A 81 9.15 12.73 0.06
CA LYS A 81 9.80 13.32 1.24
C LYS A 81 8.82 13.62 2.37
N ALA A 82 7.57 13.97 2.07
CA ALA A 82 6.53 14.22 3.05
C ALA A 82 6.17 12.97 3.88
N LEU A 83 6.43 11.77 3.39
CA LEU A 83 6.25 10.52 4.13
C LEU A 83 7.19 10.42 5.36
N GLY A 84 8.24 11.22 5.43
CA GLY A 84 9.16 11.27 6.58
C GLY A 84 10.01 10.02 6.78
N ARG A 85 9.98 9.07 5.83
CA ARG A 85 10.81 7.85 5.82
C ARG A 85 11.70 7.85 4.59
N ARG A 86 12.94 7.42 4.77
CA ARG A 86 13.91 7.29 3.69
C ARG A 86 14.04 5.84 3.26
N ALA A 87 13.93 5.60 1.96
CA ALA A 87 14.25 4.29 1.40
C ALA A 87 15.77 4.07 1.43
N GLU A 88 16.18 2.95 1.99
CA GLU A 88 17.61 2.63 2.19
C GLU A 88 17.90 1.16 1.81
N GLY A 89 19.15 0.90 1.46
CA GLY A 89 19.59 -0.43 1.04
C GLY A 89 19.28 -0.71 -0.43
N LYS A 90 18.89 -1.94 -0.76
CA LYS A 90 18.48 -2.32 -2.12
C LYS A 90 17.00 -1.99 -2.30
N VAL A 91 16.71 -0.91 -2.99
CA VAL A 91 15.36 -0.37 -3.15
C VAL A 91 14.70 -0.92 -4.42
N ALA A 92 13.58 -1.63 -4.26
CA ALA A 92 12.68 -1.95 -5.35
C ALA A 92 11.67 -0.81 -5.54
N VAL A 93 11.49 -0.33 -6.75
CA VAL A 93 10.40 0.59 -7.13
C VAL A 93 9.41 -0.19 -7.98
N LYS A 94 8.30 -0.63 -7.38
CA LYS A 94 7.27 -1.41 -8.06
C LYS A 94 6.31 -0.50 -8.80
N ILE A 95 6.30 -0.65 -10.11
CA ILE A 95 5.39 0.07 -11.02
C ILE A 95 4.59 -0.92 -11.88
N SER A 96 3.75 -0.40 -12.77
CA SER A 96 3.27 -1.14 -13.96
C SER A 96 3.91 -0.51 -15.19
N THR A 97 4.71 -1.28 -15.92
CA THR A 97 5.41 -0.81 -17.14
C THR A 97 4.46 -0.61 -18.33
N GLY A 98 3.21 -1.06 -18.22
CA GLY A 98 2.23 -1.00 -19.30
C GLY A 98 2.40 -2.12 -20.33
N GLU A 99 1.30 -2.62 -20.86
CA GLU A 99 1.30 -3.56 -21.99
C GLU A 99 1.68 -2.82 -23.27
N ALA A 100 2.33 -3.50 -24.21
CA ALA A 100 2.64 -2.93 -25.52
C ALA A 100 1.38 -2.39 -26.19
N GLY A 101 1.44 -1.12 -26.62
CA GLY A 101 0.31 -0.41 -27.21
C GLY A 101 -0.57 0.37 -26.22
N ASN A 102 -0.40 0.19 -24.92
CA ASN A 102 -1.09 1.00 -23.90
C ASN A 102 -0.41 2.38 -23.76
N PRO A 103 -1.11 3.51 -23.94
CA PRO A 103 -0.50 4.83 -23.84
C PRO A 103 -0.51 5.40 -22.41
N ASN A 104 -1.25 4.79 -21.45
CA ASN A 104 -1.66 5.44 -20.21
C ASN A 104 -0.71 5.18 -19.02
N TYR A 105 0.25 4.27 -19.13
CA TYR A 105 1.19 3.95 -18.06
C TYR A 105 1.99 5.17 -17.56
N LEU A 106 2.47 5.13 -16.32
CA LEU A 106 3.32 6.17 -15.75
C LEU A 106 4.57 6.37 -16.60
N LYS A 107 4.77 7.58 -17.10
CA LYS A 107 5.87 7.88 -18.01
C LYS A 107 7.21 7.89 -17.27
N PRO A 108 8.28 7.34 -17.87
CA PRO A 108 9.62 7.33 -17.27
C PRO A 108 10.08 8.72 -16.81
N GLU A 109 9.79 9.76 -17.57
CA GLU A 109 10.19 11.14 -17.27
C GLU A 109 9.59 11.64 -15.96
N LEU A 110 8.37 11.20 -15.62
CA LEU A 110 7.72 11.55 -14.36
C LEU A 110 8.40 10.90 -13.17
N ILE A 111 8.77 9.62 -13.31
CA ILE A 111 9.25 8.81 -12.17
C ILE A 111 10.77 8.83 -12.00
N ALA A 112 11.52 9.18 -13.04
CA ALA A 112 12.99 9.12 -13.04
C ALA A 112 13.65 9.82 -11.84
N PRO A 113 13.28 11.06 -11.46
CA PRO A 113 13.94 11.73 -10.34
C PRO A 113 13.72 11.02 -8.99
N LEU A 114 12.56 10.38 -8.78
CA LEU A 114 12.33 9.58 -7.57
C LEU A 114 13.16 8.31 -7.60
N VAL A 115 13.13 7.56 -8.70
CA VAL A 115 13.87 6.30 -8.84
C VAL A 115 15.37 6.53 -8.66
N GLN A 116 15.91 7.57 -9.27
CA GLN A 116 17.32 7.97 -9.14
C GLN A 116 17.67 8.46 -7.74
N LEU A 117 16.78 9.23 -7.10
CA LEU A 117 16.99 9.73 -5.72
C LEU A 117 17.19 8.60 -4.71
N VAL A 118 16.52 7.47 -4.91
CA VAL A 118 16.57 6.33 -4.00
C VAL A 118 17.53 5.23 -4.47
N ASP A 119 18.26 5.44 -5.55
CA ASP A 119 19.10 4.43 -6.22
C ASP A 119 18.31 3.12 -6.45
N GLY A 120 17.09 3.29 -6.97
CA GLY A 120 16.10 2.23 -7.07
C GLY A 120 16.24 1.39 -8.35
N THR A 121 15.87 0.13 -8.24
CA THR A 121 15.61 -0.75 -9.39
C THR A 121 14.10 -0.79 -9.64
N ILE A 122 13.67 -0.56 -10.87
CA ILE A 122 12.28 -0.75 -11.30
C ILE A 122 11.99 -2.25 -11.32
N VAL A 123 10.93 -2.68 -10.64
CA VAL A 123 10.60 -4.11 -10.53
C VAL A 123 9.20 -4.42 -11.03
N GLU A 124 9.07 -5.55 -11.72
CA GLU A 124 7.82 -6.13 -12.23
C GLU A 124 7.86 -7.67 -12.10
N CYS A 125 6.72 -8.32 -12.36
CA CYS A 125 6.63 -9.75 -12.64
C CYS A 125 5.86 -9.98 -13.93
N ASN A 126 6.13 -11.08 -14.62
CA ASN A 126 5.45 -11.47 -15.84
C ASN A 126 3.93 -11.57 -15.64
N THR A 127 3.16 -11.27 -16.68
CA THR A 127 1.70 -11.38 -16.63
C THR A 127 1.26 -12.84 -16.86
N ALA A 128 0.07 -13.18 -16.33
CA ALA A 128 -0.57 -14.48 -16.52
C ALA A 128 -1.64 -14.45 -17.63
N TYR A 129 -1.80 -13.33 -18.33
CA TYR A 129 -2.98 -13.06 -19.16
C TYR A 129 -2.70 -13.11 -20.67
N GLY A 130 -1.49 -13.52 -21.06
CA GLY A 130 -0.99 -13.36 -22.42
C GLY A 130 -0.45 -11.93 -22.64
N GLY A 131 -0.28 -11.52 -23.90
CA GLY A 131 0.36 -10.26 -24.26
C GLY A 131 1.88 -10.34 -24.26
N LYS A 132 2.51 -9.18 -24.48
CA LYS A 132 3.97 -9.07 -24.61
C LYS A 132 4.72 -9.20 -23.29
N ARG A 133 4.03 -9.00 -22.16
CA ARG A 133 4.63 -9.12 -20.84
C ARG A 133 4.45 -10.49 -20.18
N SER A 134 4.07 -11.53 -20.96
CA SER A 134 3.90 -12.90 -20.44
C SER A 134 5.20 -13.71 -20.40
N SER A 135 6.26 -13.25 -21.03
CA SER A 135 7.60 -13.85 -20.95
C SER A 135 8.62 -12.79 -20.59
N THR A 136 9.67 -13.16 -19.85
CA THR A 136 10.69 -12.24 -19.38
C THR A 136 11.39 -11.49 -20.51
N GLU A 137 11.72 -12.18 -21.61
CA GLU A 137 12.40 -11.54 -22.74
C GLU A 137 11.52 -10.48 -23.40
N GLU A 138 10.26 -10.78 -23.69
CA GLU A 138 9.35 -9.84 -24.30
C GLU A 138 8.97 -8.70 -23.33
N HIS A 139 8.81 -9.02 -22.04
CA HIS A 139 8.53 -8.02 -20.99
C HIS A 139 9.68 -7.00 -20.86
N MET A 140 10.93 -7.46 -20.87
CA MET A 140 12.08 -6.58 -20.88
C MET A 140 12.13 -5.70 -22.13
N ARG A 141 11.77 -6.25 -23.30
CA ARG A 141 11.68 -5.46 -24.53
C ARG A 141 10.61 -4.37 -24.44
N VAL A 142 9.44 -4.67 -23.89
CA VAL A 142 8.40 -3.67 -23.65
C VAL A 142 8.87 -2.59 -22.67
N ALA A 143 9.57 -2.97 -21.60
CA ALA A 143 10.13 -2.01 -20.66
C ALA A 143 11.18 -1.08 -21.31
N GLU A 144 11.97 -1.61 -22.25
CA GLU A 144 12.93 -0.83 -23.06
C GLU A 144 12.21 0.10 -24.03
N GLU A 145 11.24 -0.40 -24.80
CA GLU A 145 10.45 0.36 -25.75
C GLU A 145 9.67 1.51 -25.07
N HIS A 146 9.23 1.29 -23.83
CA HIS A 146 8.56 2.29 -23.01
C HIS A 146 9.54 3.25 -22.32
N GLY A 147 10.86 3.05 -22.44
CA GLY A 147 11.91 3.95 -21.95
C GLY A 147 12.33 3.74 -20.49
N PHE A 148 11.84 2.71 -19.80
CA PHE A 148 12.18 2.48 -18.40
C PHE A 148 13.64 2.11 -18.18
N THR A 149 14.26 1.34 -19.07
CA THR A 149 15.67 0.95 -18.99
C THR A 149 16.63 2.12 -19.17
N ALA A 150 16.17 3.24 -19.74
CA ALA A 150 16.96 4.45 -19.89
C ALA A 150 17.08 5.26 -18.59
N ILE A 151 16.20 5.05 -17.62
CA ILE A 151 16.17 5.82 -16.37
C ILE A 151 16.72 5.08 -15.16
N ALA A 152 16.62 3.74 -15.14
CA ALA A 152 17.09 2.88 -14.06
C ALA A 152 17.24 1.42 -14.52
N PRO A 153 17.92 0.55 -13.75
CA PRO A 153 17.82 -0.90 -13.93
C PRO A 153 16.38 -1.38 -13.83
N VAL A 154 16.00 -2.36 -14.66
CA VAL A 154 14.71 -3.02 -14.62
C VAL A 154 14.91 -4.51 -14.31
N ASP A 155 14.13 -5.04 -13.38
CA ASP A 155 14.19 -6.44 -12.96
C ASP A 155 12.79 -7.08 -13.03
N ILE A 156 12.67 -8.14 -13.82
CA ILE A 156 11.48 -8.99 -13.86
C ILE A 156 11.69 -10.07 -12.80
N MET A 157 11.08 -9.89 -11.64
CA MET A 157 11.41 -10.63 -10.42
C MET A 157 11.15 -12.14 -10.49
N ASP A 158 10.28 -12.59 -11.37
CA ASP A 158 10.01 -14.01 -11.60
C ASP A 158 10.79 -14.62 -12.79
N ALA A 159 11.80 -13.90 -13.31
CA ALA A 159 12.65 -14.36 -14.41
C ALA A 159 13.42 -15.65 -14.10
N GLU A 160 13.84 -15.85 -12.85
CA GLU A 160 14.60 -17.00 -12.38
C GLU A 160 13.78 -17.93 -11.47
N GLY A 161 12.44 -17.79 -11.50
CA GLY A 161 11.52 -18.60 -10.71
C GLY A 161 10.78 -17.82 -9.64
N GLU A 162 10.21 -18.56 -8.69
CA GLU A 162 9.28 -18.03 -7.70
C GLU A 162 9.56 -18.57 -6.31
N ILE A 163 9.09 -17.85 -5.30
CA ILE A 163 9.14 -18.27 -3.89
C ILE A 163 7.75 -18.11 -3.27
N ARG A 164 7.53 -18.79 -2.15
CA ARG A 164 6.34 -18.64 -1.33
C ARG A 164 6.65 -17.77 -0.12
N ILE A 165 5.84 -16.75 0.10
CA ILE A 165 5.88 -15.93 1.30
C ILE A 165 4.63 -16.17 2.15
N ALA A 166 4.75 -15.98 3.47
CA ALA A 166 3.64 -16.18 4.39
C ALA A 166 2.55 -15.12 4.19
N VAL A 167 1.30 -15.53 4.35
CA VAL A 167 0.13 -14.66 4.52
C VAL A 167 -0.48 -14.92 5.89
N ARG A 168 -1.01 -13.89 6.56
CA ARG A 168 -1.70 -14.06 7.85
C ARG A 168 -3.14 -14.51 7.66
N ASP A 169 -3.81 -13.94 6.67
CA ASP A 169 -5.16 -14.37 6.34
C ASP A 169 -5.12 -15.55 5.38
N THR A 170 -5.49 -16.71 5.89
CA THR A 170 -5.49 -17.97 5.15
C THR A 170 -6.88 -18.43 4.71
N THR A 171 -7.83 -17.52 4.63
CA THR A 171 -9.20 -17.81 4.18
C THR A 171 -9.23 -18.40 2.77
N HIS A 172 -8.43 -17.81 1.87
CA HIS A 172 -8.33 -18.25 0.48
C HIS A 172 -6.92 -18.75 0.12
N LEU A 173 -5.88 -18.03 0.58
CA LEU A 173 -4.49 -18.32 0.22
C LEU A 173 -3.77 -18.96 1.42
N ARG A 174 -2.99 -20.00 1.19
CA ARG A 174 -2.10 -20.58 2.23
C ARG A 174 -0.78 -19.81 2.34
N TYR A 175 -0.37 -19.17 1.27
CA TYR A 175 0.84 -18.36 1.08
C TYR A 175 0.62 -17.49 -0.16
N ASP A 176 1.49 -16.53 -0.39
CA ASP A 176 1.55 -15.86 -1.68
C ASP A 176 2.74 -16.38 -2.50
N ILE A 177 2.61 -16.45 -3.82
CA ILE A 177 3.64 -16.94 -4.75
C ILE A 177 4.18 -15.72 -5.51
N VAL A 178 5.40 -15.31 -5.17
CA VAL A 178 6.02 -14.08 -5.68
C VAL A 178 7.28 -14.39 -6.47
N GLY A 179 7.74 -13.44 -7.27
CA GLY A 179 9.00 -13.59 -8.00
C GLY A 179 10.19 -13.82 -7.07
N SER A 180 11.09 -14.76 -7.40
CA SER A 180 12.23 -15.15 -6.55
C SER A 180 13.19 -13.99 -6.26
N HIS A 181 13.28 -13.00 -7.16
CA HIS A 181 14.13 -11.84 -6.99
C HIS A 181 13.64 -10.86 -5.91
N LEU A 182 12.41 -11.03 -5.37
CA LEU A 182 11.94 -10.24 -4.23
C LEU A 182 12.94 -10.27 -3.06
N GLN A 183 13.62 -11.40 -2.86
CA GLN A 183 14.64 -11.58 -1.83
C GLN A 183 15.88 -10.69 -2.00
N ARG A 184 16.09 -10.13 -3.18
CA ARG A 184 17.24 -9.25 -3.47
C ARG A 184 17.04 -7.85 -2.88
N TYR A 185 15.81 -7.49 -2.52
CA TYR A 185 15.44 -6.14 -2.12
C TYR A 185 15.18 -6.05 -0.61
N THR A 186 15.61 -4.93 -0.05
CA THR A 186 15.46 -4.66 1.39
C THR A 186 14.43 -3.56 1.67
N PHE A 187 14.00 -2.83 0.65
CA PHE A 187 13.01 -1.76 0.75
C PHE A 187 12.13 -1.76 -0.51
N LEU A 188 10.83 -1.50 -0.34
CA LEU A 188 9.87 -1.41 -1.45
C LEU A 188 9.23 -0.01 -1.49
N ILE A 189 9.30 0.63 -2.63
CA ILE A 189 8.43 1.76 -2.98
C ILE A 189 7.36 1.22 -3.93
N ASN A 190 6.14 1.12 -3.45
CA ASN A 190 4.99 0.76 -4.26
C ASN A 190 4.47 2.04 -4.94
N LEU A 191 4.94 2.28 -6.18
CA LEU A 191 4.57 3.44 -6.99
C LEU A 191 3.51 3.03 -8.02
N SER A 192 2.27 3.27 -7.70
CA SER A 192 1.14 2.80 -8.49
C SER A 192 0.59 3.90 -9.39
N HIS A 193 0.26 3.54 -10.61
CA HIS A 193 -0.69 4.28 -11.42
C HIS A 193 -2.10 3.94 -10.95
N PHE A 194 -2.85 4.91 -10.41
CA PHE A 194 -4.23 4.68 -9.96
C PHE A 194 -5.21 4.82 -11.13
N LYS A 195 -6.06 3.81 -11.35
CA LYS A 195 -6.99 3.71 -12.47
C LYS A 195 -8.08 2.67 -12.23
N GLY A 196 -9.00 2.53 -13.16
CA GLY A 196 -9.94 1.41 -13.18
C GLY A 196 -9.26 0.06 -13.44
N HIS A 197 -10.01 -1.01 -13.21
CA HIS A 197 -9.52 -2.35 -13.48
C HIS A 197 -10.69 -3.27 -13.92
N PRO A 198 -10.54 -4.04 -15.02
CA PRO A 198 -11.64 -4.83 -15.57
C PRO A 198 -12.15 -5.94 -14.62
N MET A 199 -11.31 -6.46 -13.74
CA MET A 199 -11.70 -7.50 -12.76
C MET A 199 -11.77 -6.94 -11.34
N GLY A 200 -10.82 -6.13 -10.89
CA GLY A 200 -10.76 -5.64 -9.51
C GLY A 200 -11.53 -4.34 -9.27
N GLY A 201 -12.16 -3.75 -10.28
CA GLY A 201 -12.85 -2.46 -10.17
C GLY A 201 -11.90 -1.28 -10.21
N LEU A 202 -10.92 -1.24 -9.31
CA LEU A 202 -9.84 -0.27 -9.25
C LEU A 202 -8.47 -0.92 -9.16
N GLY A 203 -7.44 -0.19 -9.55
CA GLY A 203 -6.04 -0.58 -9.44
C GLY A 203 -5.24 0.55 -8.78
N GLY A 204 -4.84 0.34 -7.55
CA GLY A 204 -4.00 1.22 -6.75
C GLY A 204 -2.88 0.46 -6.06
N ALA A 205 -2.48 0.91 -4.88
CA ALA A 205 -1.40 0.31 -4.09
C ALA A 205 -1.66 -1.16 -3.75
N LEU A 206 -2.88 -1.51 -3.31
CA LEU A 206 -3.23 -2.89 -2.96
C LEU A 206 -3.07 -3.83 -4.14
N LYS A 207 -3.58 -3.46 -5.32
CA LYS A 207 -3.46 -4.28 -6.53
C LYS A 207 -2.03 -4.35 -7.04
N ASN A 208 -1.29 -3.25 -7.02
CA ASN A 208 0.09 -3.21 -7.49
C ASN A 208 1.02 -4.07 -6.62
N GLN A 209 0.76 -4.14 -5.33
CA GLN A 209 1.54 -4.95 -4.39
C GLN A 209 1.10 -6.43 -4.35
N SER A 210 -0.17 -6.76 -4.57
CA SER A 210 -0.62 -8.15 -4.66
C SER A 210 -0.33 -8.74 -6.05
N ILE A 211 -1.19 -8.45 -7.03
CA ILE A 211 -1.07 -8.97 -8.41
C ILE A 211 0.26 -8.55 -9.06
N GLY A 212 0.77 -7.33 -8.77
CA GLY A 212 1.99 -6.84 -9.39
C GLY A 212 3.27 -7.52 -8.89
N ILE A 213 3.33 -7.95 -7.64
CA ILE A 213 4.48 -8.65 -7.02
C ILE A 213 4.39 -10.17 -7.21
N ALA A 214 3.17 -10.71 -7.29
CA ALA A 214 2.96 -12.12 -7.55
C ALA A 214 3.63 -12.55 -8.87
N SER A 215 4.27 -13.72 -8.90
CA SER A 215 4.74 -14.35 -10.14
C SER A 215 3.58 -14.62 -11.11
N ALA A 216 3.84 -15.03 -12.33
CA ALA A 216 2.78 -15.44 -13.25
C ALA A 216 1.86 -16.53 -12.63
N ASN A 217 2.44 -17.52 -11.95
CA ASN A 217 1.70 -18.54 -11.22
C ASN A 217 1.01 -17.99 -9.96
N GLY A 218 1.64 -17.07 -9.25
CA GLY A 218 1.03 -16.37 -8.11
C GLY A 218 -0.21 -15.58 -8.51
N LYS A 219 -0.18 -14.93 -9.68
CA LYS A 219 -1.38 -14.28 -10.23
C LYS A 219 -2.51 -15.31 -10.46
N ALA A 220 -2.19 -16.49 -11.01
CA ALA A 220 -3.18 -17.56 -11.17
C ALA A 220 -3.74 -18.00 -9.82
N TYR A 221 -2.88 -18.16 -8.81
CA TYR A 221 -3.26 -18.57 -7.46
C TYR A 221 -4.21 -17.56 -6.80
N ILE A 222 -3.93 -16.25 -6.92
CA ILE A 222 -4.81 -15.19 -6.43
C ILE A 222 -6.15 -15.18 -7.18
N HIS A 223 -6.16 -15.24 -8.52
CA HIS A 223 -7.39 -15.19 -9.32
C HIS A 223 -8.32 -16.39 -9.07
N THR A 224 -7.77 -17.50 -8.66
CA THR A 224 -8.52 -18.71 -8.36
C THR A 224 -8.84 -18.88 -6.88
N ALA A 225 -8.56 -17.86 -6.04
CA ALA A 225 -8.72 -17.93 -4.58
C ALA A 225 -8.06 -19.20 -3.99
N GLY A 226 -6.79 -19.40 -4.33
CA GLY A 226 -5.99 -20.48 -3.80
C GLY A 226 -6.27 -21.88 -4.38
N LYS A 227 -7.10 -22.00 -5.42
CA LYS A 227 -7.47 -23.32 -5.99
C LYS A 227 -6.43 -23.85 -6.98
N GLN A 228 -5.68 -22.97 -7.65
CA GLN A 228 -4.75 -23.36 -8.70
C GLN A 228 -3.47 -22.54 -8.68
N GLU A 229 -2.33 -23.21 -8.63
CA GLU A 229 -0.99 -22.60 -8.52
C GLU A 229 -0.29 -22.39 -9.86
N THR A 230 -0.94 -22.64 -10.99
CA THR A 230 -0.33 -22.51 -12.32
C THR A 230 -1.22 -21.72 -13.26
N VAL A 231 -0.61 -21.03 -14.21
CA VAL A 231 -1.32 -20.26 -15.24
C VAL A 231 -2.19 -21.16 -16.12
N GLU A 232 -1.73 -22.40 -16.38
CA GLU A 232 -2.46 -23.33 -17.24
C GLU A 232 -3.85 -23.66 -16.66
N GLY A 233 -4.89 -23.33 -17.41
CA GLY A 233 -6.26 -23.62 -17.02
C GLY A 233 -6.87 -22.65 -15.97
N MET A 234 -6.15 -21.61 -15.55
CA MET A 234 -6.64 -20.67 -14.52
C MET A 234 -8.01 -20.07 -14.86
N TRP A 235 -8.26 -19.76 -16.13
CA TRP A 235 -9.52 -19.16 -16.58
C TRP A 235 -10.75 -20.07 -16.42
N LYS A 236 -10.56 -21.38 -16.26
CA LYS A 236 -11.64 -22.33 -15.97
C LYS A 236 -11.95 -22.42 -14.46
N ASN A 237 -11.04 -21.91 -13.64
CA ASN A 237 -11.08 -22.01 -12.18
C ASN A 237 -11.11 -20.65 -11.47
N VAL A 238 -11.36 -19.56 -12.21
CA VAL A 238 -11.49 -18.22 -11.61
C VAL A 238 -12.52 -18.24 -10.49
N SER A 239 -12.20 -17.62 -9.38
CA SER A 239 -13.07 -17.51 -8.22
C SER A 239 -14.30 -16.63 -8.52
N ASP A 240 -15.29 -16.65 -7.63
CA ASP A 240 -16.26 -15.58 -7.56
C ASP A 240 -15.55 -14.23 -7.29
N GLN A 241 -16.29 -13.14 -7.50
CA GLN A 241 -15.73 -11.81 -7.46
C GLN A 241 -15.10 -11.49 -6.10
N ASP A 242 -15.81 -11.77 -5.00
CA ASP A 242 -15.36 -11.42 -3.66
C ASP A 242 -14.18 -12.29 -3.22
N GLY A 243 -14.18 -13.58 -3.50
CA GLY A 243 -13.04 -14.47 -3.22
C GLY A 243 -11.75 -14.04 -3.93
N PHE A 244 -11.85 -13.50 -5.15
CA PHE A 244 -10.72 -12.90 -5.86
C PHE A 244 -10.22 -11.62 -5.15
N LEU A 245 -11.14 -10.72 -4.78
CA LEU A 245 -10.81 -9.45 -4.14
C LEU A 245 -10.20 -9.65 -2.74
N GLU A 246 -10.72 -10.61 -1.98
CA GLU A 246 -10.21 -11.01 -0.67
C GLU A 246 -8.81 -11.65 -0.79
N SER A 247 -8.60 -12.49 -1.81
CA SER A 247 -7.28 -13.05 -2.11
C SER A 247 -6.25 -11.98 -2.46
N MET A 248 -6.64 -10.94 -3.21
CA MET A 248 -5.77 -9.79 -3.47
C MET A 248 -5.38 -9.07 -2.16
N ALA A 249 -6.32 -8.86 -1.26
CA ALA A 249 -6.05 -8.22 0.04
C ALA A 249 -5.11 -9.08 0.90
N ALA A 250 -5.31 -10.40 0.95
CA ALA A 250 -4.45 -11.33 1.67
C ALA A 250 -3.01 -11.36 1.10
N ALA A 251 -2.85 -11.41 -0.22
CA ALA A 251 -1.55 -11.32 -0.89
C ALA A 251 -0.87 -9.98 -0.63
N ALA A 252 -1.62 -8.85 -0.70
CA ALA A 252 -1.09 -7.54 -0.34
C ALA A 252 -0.61 -7.49 1.11
N GLN A 253 -1.32 -8.12 2.05
CA GLN A 253 -0.90 -8.23 3.44
C GLN A 253 0.41 -9.03 3.56
N GLY A 254 0.55 -10.15 2.84
CA GLY A 254 1.78 -10.97 2.85
C GLY A 254 3.01 -10.16 2.42
N VAL A 255 2.90 -9.35 1.36
CA VAL A 255 3.99 -8.47 0.91
C VAL A 255 4.27 -7.36 1.92
N ALA A 256 3.24 -6.74 2.52
CA ALA A 256 3.44 -5.74 3.56
C ALA A 256 4.15 -6.32 4.78
N ASP A 257 3.75 -7.50 5.24
CA ASP A 257 4.39 -8.20 6.35
C ASP A 257 5.85 -8.59 6.04
N TYR A 258 6.15 -8.96 4.79
CA TYR A 258 7.51 -9.29 4.35
C TYR A 258 8.48 -8.10 4.46
N PHE A 259 8.04 -6.91 4.08
CA PHE A 259 8.86 -5.70 4.18
C PHE A 259 8.77 -5.01 5.55
N GLY A 260 7.65 -5.17 6.28
CA GLY A 260 7.40 -4.47 7.54
C GLY A 260 7.42 -2.94 7.34
N ASP A 261 8.23 -2.25 8.14
CA ASP A 261 8.37 -0.78 8.03
C ASP A 261 9.14 -0.29 6.80
N ARG A 262 9.66 -1.19 5.98
CA ARG A 262 10.49 -0.90 4.80
C ARG A 262 9.68 -0.90 3.51
N ILE A 263 8.47 -0.35 3.58
CA ILE A 263 7.58 -0.17 2.43
C ILE A 263 6.93 1.20 2.49
N LEU A 264 6.79 1.85 1.33
CA LEU A 264 6.09 3.13 1.14
C LEU A 264 5.16 3.03 -0.07
N TYR A 265 4.07 3.78 -0.03
CA TYR A 265 3.02 3.72 -1.03
C TYR A 265 2.77 5.08 -1.65
N ILE A 266 2.73 5.13 -2.98
CA ILE A 266 2.43 6.33 -3.76
C ILE A 266 1.47 5.95 -4.89
N ASN A 267 0.35 6.64 -5.00
CA ASN A 267 -0.59 6.54 -6.10
C ASN A 267 -0.55 7.81 -6.94
N VAL A 268 -0.38 7.67 -8.25
CA VAL A 268 -0.47 8.76 -9.20
C VAL A 268 -1.81 8.66 -9.93
N MET A 269 -2.65 9.68 -9.79
CA MET A 269 -3.99 9.76 -10.35
C MET A 269 -3.97 10.64 -11.61
N ASN A 270 -3.37 10.11 -12.68
CA ASN A 270 -3.31 10.73 -14.00
C ASN A 270 -3.67 9.72 -15.09
N ASN A 271 -4.10 10.19 -16.25
CA ASN A 271 -4.49 9.31 -17.36
C ASN A 271 -5.38 8.13 -16.94
N MET A 272 -6.34 8.40 -16.05
CA MET A 272 -7.16 7.38 -15.40
C MET A 272 -8.20 6.81 -16.37
N SER A 273 -7.84 5.72 -17.05
CA SER A 273 -8.80 4.90 -17.81
C SER A 273 -9.59 3.98 -16.89
N VAL A 274 -10.78 3.57 -17.30
CA VAL A 274 -11.54 2.47 -16.64
C VAL A 274 -10.85 1.12 -16.79
N ASP A 275 -9.89 1.00 -17.68
CA ASP A 275 -9.07 -0.19 -17.89
C ASP A 275 -7.66 -0.01 -17.30
N CYS A 276 -7.00 -1.12 -17.01
CA CYS A 276 -5.67 -1.08 -16.41
C CYS A 276 -4.56 -1.06 -17.47
N ASP A 277 -3.33 -0.74 -17.03
CA ASP A 277 -2.14 -0.73 -17.89
C ASP A 277 -1.80 -2.10 -18.51
N CYS A 278 -2.43 -3.18 -18.04
CA CYS A 278 -2.25 -4.52 -18.61
C CYS A 278 -3.13 -4.78 -19.86
N VAL A 279 -3.93 -3.83 -20.27
CA VAL A 279 -4.74 -3.88 -21.49
C VAL A 279 -4.02 -3.12 -22.60
N ALA A 280 -3.69 -3.77 -23.72
CA ALA A 280 -2.95 -3.15 -24.82
C ALA A 280 -3.70 -1.95 -25.46
N HIS A 281 -5.01 -2.05 -25.58
CA HIS A 281 -5.87 -1.02 -26.13
C HIS A 281 -6.97 -0.66 -25.12
N PRO A 282 -6.62 0.14 -24.08
CA PRO A 282 -7.56 0.51 -23.04
C PRO A 282 -8.64 1.47 -23.57
N ALA A 283 -9.76 1.55 -22.87
CA ALA A 283 -10.74 2.58 -23.09
C ALA A 283 -10.09 3.96 -22.96
N ALA A 284 -10.62 4.93 -23.72
CA ALA A 284 -10.14 6.31 -23.67
C ALA A 284 -10.22 6.86 -22.24
N VAL A 285 -9.26 7.69 -21.89
CA VAL A 285 -9.29 8.44 -20.63
C VAL A 285 -10.41 9.47 -20.71
N SER A 286 -11.34 9.40 -19.76
CA SER A 286 -12.49 10.31 -19.67
C SER A 286 -12.48 11.18 -18.42
N MET A 287 -11.59 10.86 -17.46
CA MET A 287 -11.44 11.61 -16.21
C MET A 287 -10.26 12.56 -16.28
N ARG A 288 -10.42 13.72 -15.62
CA ARG A 288 -9.31 14.63 -15.37
C ARG A 288 -8.28 14.01 -14.45
N ASP A 289 -7.02 14.38 -14.67
CA ASP A 289 -5.96 14.12 -13.73
C ASP A 289 -6.27 14.78 -12.38
N TYR A 290 -5.94 14.10 -11.29
CA TYR A 290 -6.20 14.66 -9.97
C TYR A 290 -4.94 15.12 -9.26
N GLY A 291 -3.91 14.29 -9.20
CA GLY A 291 -2.70 14.56 -8.44
C GLY A 291 -1.95 13.30 -8.02
N ILE A 292 -1.09 13.46 -7.04
CA ILE A 292 -0.31 12.37 -6.45
C ILE A 292 -0.66 12.26 -4.98
N LEU A 293 -0.93 11.05 -4.50
CA LEU A 293 -1.16 10.76 -3.09
C LEU A 293 -0.09 9.79 -2.57
N ALA A 294 0.25 9.91 -1.29
CA ALA A 294 1.22 9.02 -0.65
C ALA A 294 0.86 8.74 0.82
N SER A 295 1.13 7.52 1.27
CA SER A 295 0.91 7.10 2.65
C SER A 295 1.90 6.00 3.04
N THR A 296 2.01 5.74 4.34
CA THR A 296 2.63 4.52 4.88
C THR A 296 1.61 3.39 5.08
N ASP A 297 0.34 3.64 4.77
CA ASP A 297 -0.78 2.71 4.88
C ASP A 297 -1.44 2.56 3.49
N PRO A 298 -1.41 1.36 2.87
CA PRO A 298 -1.95 1.16 1.53
C PRO A 298 -3.49 1.20 1.48
N VAL A 299 -4.15 0.82 2.57
CA VAL A 299 -5.61 0.84 2.69
C VAL A 299 -6.11 2.28 2.73
N ALA A 300 -5.52 3.10 3.58
CA ALA A 300 -5.80 4.54 3.66
C ALA A 300 -5.55 5.25 2.33
N LEU A 301 -4.46 4.90 1.65
CA LEU A 301 -4.10 5.48 0.37
C LEU A 301 -5.12 5.16 -0.72
N ASP A 302 -5.45 3.88 -0.91
CA ASP A 302 -6.42 3.46 -1.94
C ASP A 302 -7.83 3.97 -1.60
N LYS A 303 -8.19 3.99 -0.30
CA LYS A 303 -9.46 4.58 0.15
C LYS A 303 -9.55 6.08 -0.18
N ALA A 304 -8.49 6.84 0.07
CA ALA A 304 -8.46 8.27 -0.25
C ALA A 304 -8.59 8.51 -1.76
N CYS A 305 -7.93 7.72 -2.60
CA CYS A 305 -8.07 7.80 -4.05
C CYS A 305 -9.49 7.46 -4.50
N ALA A 306 -10.10 6.41 -3.94
CA ALA A 306 -11.48 6.04 -4.24
C ALA A 306 -12.47 7.12 -3.79
N ASP A 307 -12.31 7.69 -2.60
CA ASP A 307 -13.15 8.79 -2.11
C ASP A 307 -13.09 10.01 -3.04
N ILE A 308 -11.91 10.33 -3.55
CA ILE A 308 -11.74 11.40 -4.55
C ILE A 308 -12.57 11.10 -5.79
N ILE A 309 -12.51 9.87 -6.33
CA ILE A 309 -13.30 9.48 -7.50
C ILE A 309 -14.80 9.63 -7.24
N PHE A 310 -15.26 9.08 -6.09
CA PHE A 310 -16.70 9.12 -5.75
C PHE A 310 -17.23 10.53 -5.48
N ASN A 311 -16.39 11.44 -4.97
CA ASN A 311 -16.75 12.84 -4.73
C ASN A 311 -16.46 13.75 -5.92
N MET A 312 -15.81 13.27 -6.98
CA MET A 312 -15.54 14.07 -8.16
C MET A 312 -16.81 14.21 -9.00
N PRO A 313 -17.29 15.44 -9.26
CA PRO A 313 -18.45 15.65 -10.10
C PRO A 313 -18.14 15.29 -11.55
N ALA A 314 -19.12 14.72 -12.24
CA ALA A 314 -19.07 14.62 -13.69
C ALA A 314 -19.44 15.98 -14.31
N ASP A 315 -18.74 16.36 -15.35
CA ASP A 315 -19.01 17.55 -16.18
C ASP A 315 -18.55 17.29 -17.63
N GLU A 316 -18.62 18.30 -18.51
CA GLU A 316 -18.29 18.14 -19.93
C GLU A 316 -16.87 17.68 -20.21
N GLU A 317 -15.93 17.92 -19.29
CA GLU A 317 -14.51 17.56 -19.41
C GLU A 317 -14.10 16.40 -18.49
N ASN A 318 -15.03 15.85 -17.70
CA ASN A 318 -14.73 14.86 -16.67
C ASN A 318 -15.88 13.87 -16.51
N ASP A 319 -15.75 12.71 -17.14
CA ASP A 319 -16.67 11.58 -16.92
C ASP A 319 -16.19 10.68 -15.77
N SER A 320 -16.52 11.09 -14.54
CA SER A 320 -16.26 10.27 -13.35
C SER A 320 -17.23 9.11 -13.20
N GLU A 321 -18.38 9.13 -13.89
CA GLU A 321 -19.43 8.11 -13.75
C GLU A 321 -18.98 6.76 -14.32
N ALA A 322 -18.26 6.76 -15.46
CA ALA A 322 -17.71 5.53 -16.03
C ALA A 322 -16.74 4.83 -15.05
N MET A 323 -15.93 5.60 -14.31
CA MET A 323 -15.02 5.04 -13.30
C MET A 323 -15.78 4.55 -12.07
N LYS A 324 -16.77 5.30 -11.57
CA LYS A 324 -17.65 4.90 -10.46
C LYS A 324 -18.39 3.60 -10.80
N GLU A 325 -18.93 3.51 -12.02
CA GLU A 325 -19.59 2.31 -12.51
C GLU A 325 -18.63 1.11 -12.55
N ARG A 326 -17.40 1.29 -13.06
CA ARG A 326 -16.39 0.24 -13.07
C ARG A 326 -16.06 -0.25 -11.66
N ILE A 327 -15.89 0.66 -10.70
CA ILE A 327 -15.60 0.30 -9.31
C ILE A 327 -16.79 -0.45 -8.70
N ASN A 328 -18.01 0.05 -8.88
CA ASN A 328 -19.21 -0.54 -8.30
C ASN A 328 -19.55 -1.90 -8.92
N SER A 329 -19.54 -2.01 -10.25
CA SER A 329 -19.91 -3.26 -10.95
C SER A 329 -18.92 -4.41 -10.70
N ARG A 330 -17.73 -4.10 -10.20
CA ARG A 330 -16.70 -5.08 -9.84
C ARG A 330 -16.47 -5.19 -8.33
N HIS A 331 -17.35 -4.64 -7.50
CA HIS A 331 -17.22 -4.60 -6.04
C HIS A 331 -15.85 -4.04 -5.59
N GLY A 332 -15.26 -3.09 -6.34
CA GLY A 332 -13.87 -2.68 -6.17
C GLY A 332 -13.53 -2.20 -4.76
N MET A 333 -14.49 -1.63 -4.02
CA MET A 333 -14.31 -1.22 -2.63
C MET A 333 -14.10 -2.41 -1.69
N HIS A 334 -14.57 -3.61 -2.03
CA HIS A 334 -14.47 -4.79 -1.19
C HIS A 334 -13.02 -5.18 -0.87
N THR A 335 -12.07 -5.01 -1.83
CA THR A 335 -10.65 -5.25 -1.57
C THR A 335 -10.12 -4.33 -0.45
N ILE A 336 -10.50 -3.04 -0.46
CA ILE A 336 -10.09 -2.05 0.53
C ILE A 336 -10.69 -2.40 1.91
N GLU A 337 -12.00 -2.69 1.95
CA GLU A 337 -12.73 -3.03 3.17
C GLU A 337 -12.23 -4.35 3.78
N TYR A 338 -11.94 -5.34 2.94
CA TYR A 338 -11.40 -6.61 3.40
C TYR A 338 -9.96 -6.44 3.91
N ALA A 339 -9.13 -5.65 3.23
CA ALA A 339 -7.77 -5.35 3.67
C ALA A 339 -7.75 -4.69 5.06
N GLU A 340 -8.70 -3.78 5.37
CA GLU A 340 -8.89 -3.26 6.73
C GLU A 340 -9.32 -4.37 7.69
N ARG A 341 -10.31 -5.19 7.32
CA ARG A 341 -10.83 -6.29 8.15
C ARG A 341 -9.75 -7.28 8.59
N ILE A 342 -8.83 -7.60 7.70
CA ILE A 342 -7.69 -8.49 8.02
C ILE A 342 -6.51 -7.75 8.68
N GLY A 343 -6.64 -6.45 8.97
CA GLY A 343 -5.67 -5.65 9.71
C GLY A 343 -4.43 -5.25 8.90
N LEU A 344 -4.56 -5.02 7.60
CA LEU A 344 -3.48 -4.49 6.76
C LEU A 344 -3.31 -2.98 6.94
N GLY A 345 -4.40 -2.24 7.17
CA GLY A 345 -4.41 -0.80 7.33
C GLY A 345 -5.76 -0.28 7.77
N SER A 346 -6.05 0.99 7.55
CA SER A 346 -7.30 1.65 7.97
C SER A 346 -7.97 2.42 6.85
N THR A 347 -9.30 2.32 6.77
CA THR A 347 -10.13 3.14 5.86
C THR A 347 -10.39 4.54 6.42
N VAL A 348 -10.05 4.79 7.68
CA VAL A 348 -10.15 6.12 8.33
C VAL A 348 -8.77 6.77 8.33
N TYR A 349 -8.64 7.92 7.69
CA TYR A 349 -7.35 8.59 7.47
C TYR A 349 -7.48 10.12 7.65
N ASP A 350 -6.33 10.78 7.78
CA ASP A 350 -6.21 12.24 7.72
C ASP A 350 -5.58 12.64 6.37
N LEU A 351 -6.30 13.43 5.56
CA LEU A 351 -5.80 13.94 4.28
C LEU A 351 -5.03 15.24 4.50
N ILE A 352 -3.77 15.28 4.06
CA ILE A 352 -2.85 16.42 4.24
C ILE A 352 -2.43 16.94 2.88
N ASN A 353 -2.89 18.15 2.52
CA ASN A 353 -2.44 18.82 1.30
C ASN A 353 -1.06 19.45 1.53
N ILE A 354 -0.06 19.06 0.72
CA ILE A 354 1.31 19.59 0.79
C ILE A 354 1.59 20.75 -0.17
N ASP A 355 0.59 21.20 -0.93
CA ASP A 355 0.71 22.37 -1.81
C ASP A 355 0.47 23.68 -1.05
N THR A 356 -0.23 23.62 0.09
CA THR A 356 -0.39 24.75 1.00
C THR A 356 0.76 24.75 1.99
N PRO A 357 1.44 25.90 2.19
CA PRO A 357 2.41 26.02 3.27
C PRO A 357 1.74 25.67 4.63
N GLU A 358 2.45 24.94 5.49
CA GLU A 358 2.01 24.79 6.87
C GLU A 358 1.89 26.21 7.49
N PRO A 359 0.81 26.49 8.24
CA PRO A 359 0.59 27.81 8.85
C PRO A 359 1.63 28.15 9.93
#